data_d2311e2dc8daeb0be6a62de1bd545c37
#
_entry.id   d2311e2dc8daeb0be6a62de1bd545c37
#
_cell.length_a   1.000
_cell.length_b   1.000
_cell.length_c   1.000
_cell.angle_alpha   90.00
_cell.angle_beta   90.00
_cell.angle_gamma   90.00
#
_symmetry.space_group_name_H-M   'P 1'
#
loop_
_entity.id
_entity.type
_entity.pdbx_description
1 polymer ?
#
loop_
_entity_poly.entity_id
_entity_poly.type
_entity_poly.pdbx_seq_one_letter_code
_entity_poly.pdbx_strand_id
1 'polypeptide(L)'
;QLPMLYVSHDIEEVSQLADHLLLLEQGRLVEQGSLLTLCSRLDTRLSHEEQAAAILTARVAQHDAEYGLSELTVDGHTLLVNHLPHAVGQSRRIRIPARDVSVCRHRPLDSSILNILPVSVVEIEDTNAARLLVRLSLGSQYLLARITRKSCVELELCIGDHIYAQIKSAALLMETTDPA
;
A
#
# COMPACT_ATOMS: atom_id res chain seq x y z
N GLN A 1 24.53 8.81 10.48
CA GLN A 1 23.11 9.24 10.47
C GLN A 1 22.78 9.80 11.84
N LEU A 2 22.18 10.98 11.89
CA LEU A 2 21.70 11.58 13.13
C LEU A 2 20.24 11.12 13.34
N PRO A 3 19.84 10.75 14.58
CA PRO A 3 18.43 10.49 14.86
C PRO A 3 17.64 11.79 14.74
N MET A 4 16.50 11.75 14.07
CA MET A 4 15.61 12.88 13.87
C MET A 4 14.24 12.56 14.44
N LEU A 5 13.67 13.49 15.21
CA LEU A 5 12.28 13.44 15.63
C LEU A 5 11.49 14.43 14.77
N TYR A 6 10.50 13.93 14.06
CA TYR A 6 9.63 14.72 13.20
C TYR A 6 8.19 14.65 13.71
N VAL A 7 7.54 15.80 13.84
CA VAL A 7 6.16 15.90 14.33
C VAL A 7 5.29 16.46 13.21
N SER A 8 4.32 15.68 12.75
CA SER A 8 3.34 16.07 11.75
C SER A 8 2.00 15.40 12.05
N HIS A 9 0.93 15.94 11.51
CA HIS A 9 -0.38 15.30 11.45
C HIS A 9 -0.69 14.77 10.04
N ASP A 10 0.24 14.91 9.12
CA ASP A 10 0.13 14.40 7.75
C ASP A 10 0.84 13.06 7.61
N ILE A 11 0.05 12.01 7.46
CA ILE A 11 0.58 10.64 7.30
C ILE A 11 1.34 10.46 5.98
N GLU A 12 1.05 11.27 4.95
CA GLU A 12 1.75 11.19 3.67
C GLU A 12 3.19 11.66 3.81
N GLU A 13 3.42 12.81 4.46
CA GLU A 13 4.76 13.30 4.77
C GLU A 13 5.52 12.31 5.67
N VAL A 14 4.88 11.87 6.75
CA VAL A 14 5.49 10.95 7.71
C VAL A 14 5.89 9.63 7.04
N SER A 15 5.08 9.13 6.09
CA SER A 15 5.33 7.87 5.40
C SER A 15 6.61 7.86 4.56
N GLN A 16 7.09 9.01 4.17
CA GLN A 16 8.32 9.16 3.38
C GLN A 16 9.58 9.19 4.26
N LEU A 17 9.49 9.80 5.43
CA LEU A 17 10.64 10.14 6.28
C LEU A 17 10.85 9.18 7.44
N ALA A 18 9.75 8.71 8.07
CA ALA A 18 9.83 7.99 9.32
C ALA A 18 10.13 6.49 9.13
N ASP A 19 10.96 5.94 10.00
CA ASP A 19 11.13 4.50 10.16
C ASP A 19 10.22 3.95 11.27
N HIS A 20 9.96 4.77 12.29
CA HIS A 20 9.11 4.45 13.44
C HIS A 20 8.08 5.55 13.66
N LEU A 21 6.89 5.14 14.07
CA LEU A 21 5.80 6.03 14.44
C LEU A 21 5.52 5.97 15.92
N LEU A 22 5.19 7.14 16.48
CA LEU A 22 4.56 7.33 17.76
C LEU A 22 3.26 8.06 17.53
N LEU A 23 2.13 7.37 17.58
CA LEU A 23 0.82 7.98 17.39
C LEU A 23 0.31 8.55 18.72
N LEU A 24 0.09 9.84 18.75
CA LEU A 24 -0.39 10.57 19.92
C LEU A 24 -1.84 11.01 19.73
N GLU A 25 -2.66 10.82 20.75
CA GLU A 25 -4.02 11.34 20.80
C GLU A 25 -4.28 12.03 22.13
N GLN A 26 -4.75 13.26 22.09
CA GLN A 26 -5.00 14.06 23.29
C GLN A 26 -3.81 14.07 24.28
N GLY A 27 -2.58 14.11 23.74
CA GLY A 27 -1.34 14.09 24.53
C GLY A 27 -0.94 12.73 25.12
N ARG A 28 -1.62 11.64 24.72
CA ARG A 28 -1.30 10.28 25.17
C ARG A 28 -0.80 9.45 23.99
N LEU A 29 0.21 8.62 24.24
CA LEU A 29 0.68 7.64 23.28
C LEU A 29 -0.38 6.52 23.14
N VAL A 30 -0.92 6.35 21.92
CA VAL A 30 -1.93 5.33 21.62
C VAL A 30 -1.34 4.14 20.87
N GLU A 31 -0.39 4.40 19.97
CA GLU A 31 0.29 3.35 19.21
C GLU A 31 1.75 3.71 19.00
N GLN A 32 2.61 2.69 18.87
CA GLN A 32 4.00 2.86 18.47
C GLN A 32 4.53 1.64 17.73
N GLY A 33 5.44 1.84 16.79
CA GLY A 33 6.07 0.74 16.06
C GLY A 33 6.71 1.17 14.76
N SER A 34 7.19 0.19 14.01
CA SER A 34 7.68 0.42 12.66
C SER A 34 6.55 0.96 11.78
N LEU A 35 6.85 1.97 10.97
CA LEU A 35 5.91 2.55 10.01
C LEU A 35 5.25 1.48 9.14
N LEU A 36 6.05 0.60 8.53
CA LEU A 36 5.57 -0.45 7.63
C LEU A 36 4.60 -1.40 8.33
N THR A 37 4.89 -1.74 9.59
CA THR A 37 4.04 -2.62 10.38
C THR A 37 2.72 -1.95 10.72
N LEU A 38 2.75 -0.72 11.25
CA LEU A 38 1.54 -0.01 11.65
C LEU A 38 0.62 0.30 10.46
N CYS A 39 1.19 0.71 9.32
CA CYS A 39 0.40 0.98 8.12
C CYS A 39 -0.18 -0.28 7.46
N SER A 40 0.30 -1.49 7.80
CA SER A 40 -0.20 -2.74 7.23
C SER A 40 -1.18 -3.50 8.13
N ARG A 41 -1.33 -3.12 9.38
CA ARG A 41 -2.25 -3.75 10.36
C ARG A 41 -3.66 -3.19 10.20
N LEU A 42 -4.68 -4.03 10.48
CA LEU A 42 -6.08 -3.61 10.45
C LEU A 42 -6.54 -3.00 11.77
N ASP A 43 -6.02 -3.48 12.90
CA ASP A 43 -6.38 -3.08 14.26
C ASP A 43 -5.78 -1.73 14.71
N THR A 44 -5.23 -0.93 13.79
CA THR A 44 -4.67 0.39 14.08
C THR A 44 -5.67 1.50 13.78
N ARG A 45 -5.49 2.66 14.40
CA ARG A 45 -6.28 3.84 14.05
C ARG A 45 -6.05 4.30 12.62
N LEU A 46 -4.82 4.13 12.12
CA LEU A 46 -4.46 4.48 10.74
C LEU A 46 -5.28 3.69 9.70
N SER A 47 -5.67 2.45 10.01
CA SER A 47 -6.47 1.61 9.12
C SER A 47 -7.94 2.05 9.05
N HIS A 48 -8.46 2.64 10.11
CA HIS A 48 -9.87 3.10 10.16
C HIS A 48 -10.07 4.46 9.47
N GLU A 49 -9.00 5.21 9.22
CA GLU A 49 -9.09 6.48 8.51
C GLU A 49 -9.40 6.28 7.02
N GLU A 50 -10.03 7.29 6.41
CA GLU A 50 -10.27 7.31 4.95
C GLU A 50 -8.98 7.18 4.15
N GLN A 51 -7.87 7.63 4.70
CA GLN A 51 -6.54 7.64 4.10
C GLN A 51 -5.72 6.38 4.38
N ALA A 52 -6.33 5.31 4.93
CA ALA A 52 -5.63 4.03 5.14
C ALA A 52 -4.86 3.61 3.88
N ALA A 53 -3.61 3.26 4.04
CA ALA A 53 -2.71 2.88 2.95
C ALA A 53 -1.66 1.88 3.44
N ALA A 54 -1.28 0.97 2.58
CA ALA A 54 -0.08 0.17 2.79
C ALA A 54 1.16 0.91 2.26
N ILE A 55 2.31 0.64 2.87
CA ILE A 55 3.60 1.13 2.41
C ILE A 55 4.44 -0.08 2.05
N LEU A 56 4.86 -0.14 0.78
CA LEU A 56 5.73 -1.19 0.28
C LEU A 56 7.15 -0.65 0.09
N THR A 57 8.13 -1.50 0.30
CA THR A 57 9.50 -1.26 -0.13
C THR A 57 9.70 -1.90 -1.51
N ALA A 58 10.04 -1.09 -2.50
CA ALA A 58 10.26 -1.52 -3.87
C ALA A 58 11.64 -1.09 -4.35
N ARG A 59 12.18 -1.79 -5.35
CA ARG A 59 13.43 -1.45 -6.03
C ARG A 59 13.12 -1.05 -7.47
N VAL A 60 13.69 0.05 -7.96
CA VAL A 60 13.60 0.44 -9.37
C VAL A 60 14.33 -0.59 -10.22
N ALA A 61 13.61 -1.29 -11.09
CA ALA A 61 14.16 -2.31 -11.99
C ALA A 61 14.58 -1.71 -13.33
N GLN A 62 13.70 -0.93 -13.93
CA GLN A 62 13.97 -0.27 -15.21
C GLN A 62 13.02 0.91 -15.46
N HIS A 63 13.34 1.70 -16.47
CA HIS A 63 12.50 2.79 -16.98
C HIS A 63 12.09 2.50 -18.40
N ASP A 64 10.83 2.72 -18.70
CA ASP A 64 10.26 2.67 -20.03
C ASP A 64 9.98 4.10 -20.50
N ALA A 65 10.89 4.63 -21.32
CA ALA A 65 10.78 5.99 -21.83
C ALA A 65 9.69 6.14 -22.89
N GLU A 66 9.34 5.07 -23.60
CA GLU A 66 8.30 5.06 -24.63
C GLU A 66 6.92 5.29 -24.01
N TYR A 67 6.64 4.62 -22.90
CA TYR A 67 5.34 4.73 -22.21
C TYR A 67 5.35 5.67 -21.01
N GLY A 68 6.51 6.27 -20.66
CA GLY A 68 6.63 7.17 -19.52
C GLY A 68 6.39 6.44 -18.17
N LEU A 69 6.82 5.18 -18.07
CA LEU A 69 6.64 4.34 -16.91
C LEU A 69 7.98 3.94 -16.27
N SER A 70 7.92 3.56 -15.02
CA SER A 70 9.01 2.88 -14.32
C SER A 70 8.51 1.53 -13.81
N GLU A 71 9.33 0.52 -13.97
CA GLU A 71 9.10 -0.80 -13.41
C GLU A 71 9.81 -0.91 -12.06
N LEU A 72 9.07 -1.35 -11.06
CA LEU A 72 9.54 -1.58 -9.71
C LEU A 72 9.39 -3.06 -9.37
N THR A 73 10.33 -3.60 -8.61
CA THR A 73 10.25 -4.96 -8.08
C THR A 73 9.91 -4.90 -6.58
N VAL A 74 8.87 -5.64 -6.20
CA VAL A 74 8.42 -5.85 -4.81
C VAL A 74 8.37 -7.36 -4.56
N ASP A 75 9.27 -7.90 -3.78
CA ASP A 75 9.34 -9.33 -3.44
C ASP A 75 9.18 -10.27 -4.67
N GLY A 76 9.85 -9.93 -5.77
CA GLY A 76 9.78 -10.70 -7.01
C GLY A 76 8.58 -10.40 -7.91
N HIS A 77 7.67 -9.52 -7.51
CA HIS A 77 6.55 -9.06 -8.32
C HIS A 77 6.86 -7.72 -8.98
N THR A 78 6.40 -7.55 -10.21
CA THR A 78 6.53 -6.30 -10.96
C THR A 78 5.38 -5.36 -10.65
N LEU A 79 5.71 -4.09 -10.39
CA LEU A 79 4.77 -3.00 -10.21
C LEU A 79 5.14 -1.87 -11.17
N LEU A 80 4.21 -1.48 -12.04
CA LEU A 80 4.36 -0.38 -12.98
C LEU A 80 3.79 0.91 -12.38
N VAL A 81 4.60 1.95 -12.38
CA VAL A 81 4.24 3.28 -11.87
C VAL A 81 4.55 4.33 -12.93
N ASN A 82 4.02 5.55 -12.78
CA ASN A 82 4.46 6.67 -13.60
C ASN A 82 5.97 6.85 -13.48
N HIS A 83 6.60 7.41 -14.53
CA HIS A 83 8.05 7.58 -14.56
C HIS A 83 8.58 8.27 -13.30
N LEU A 84 9.61 7.66 -12.73
CA LEU A 84 10.28 8.12 -11.51
C LEU A 84 11.67 8.67 -11.85
N PRO A 85 12.08 9.81 -11.27
CA PRO A 85 13.40 10.39 -11.47
C PRO A 85 14.49 9.68 -10.63
N HIS A 86 14.35 8.38 -10.40
CA HIS A 86 15.26 7.61 -9.52
C HIS A 86 16.08 6.61 -10.32
N ALA A 87 17.34 6.44 -9.97
CA ALA A 87 18.21 5.51 -10.67
C ALA A 87 17.78 4.05 -10.48
N VAL A 88 18.00 3.25 -11.52
CA VAL A 88 17.81 1.78 -11.47
C VAL A 88 18.63 1.20 -10.30
N GLY A 89 18.04 0.28 -9.56
CA GLY A 89 18.64 -0.35 -8.39
C GLY A 89 18.37 0.37 -7.06
N GLN A 90 17.86 1.59 -7.08
CA GLN A 90 17.48 2.30 -5.85
C GLN A 90 16.23 1.70 -5.21
N SER A 91 16.25 1.57 -3.89
CA SER A 91 15.07 1.19 -3.10
C SER A 91 14.25 2.42 -2.74
N ARG A 92 12.92 2.29 -2.85
CA ARG A 92 11.96 3.36 -2.55
C ARG A 92 10.77 2.80 -1.78
N ARG A 93 10.15 3.65 -0.97
CA ARG A 93 8.86 3.36 -0.34
C ARG A 93 7.77 3.84 -1.28
N ILE A 94 6.74 3.01 -1.42
CA ILE A 94 5.55 3.32 -2.23
C ILE A 94 4.36 3.24 -1.30
N ARG A 95 3.61 4.32 -1.22
CA ARG A 95 2.34 4.36 -0.51
C ARG A 95 1.21 3.96 -1.47
N ILE A 96 0.43 2.96 -1.09
CA ILE A 96 -0.70 2.45 -1.86
C ILE A 96 -1.96 2.63 -1.02
N PRO A 97 -2.82 3.62 -1.35
CA PRO A 97 -4.08 3.83 -0.64
C PRO A 97 -4.99 2.60 -0.78
N ALA A 98 -5.59 2.18 0.32
CA ALA A 98 -6.45 1.00 0.35
C ALA A 98 -7.68 1.14 -0.58
N ARG A 99 -8.14 2.36 -0.83
CA ARG A 99 -9.25 2.68 -1.75
C ARG A 99 -8.90 2.44 -3.22
N ASP A 100 -7.61 2.42 -3.57
CA ASP A 100 -7.13 2.27 -4.94
C ASP A 100 -6.74 0.82 -5.26
N VAL A 101 -6.94 -0.08 -4.29
CA VAL A 101 -6.74 -1.53 -4.45
C VAL A 101 -8.09 -2.20 -4.58
N SER A 102 -8.35 -2.80 -5.74
CA SER A 102 -9.48 -3.71 -5.96
C SER A 102 -9.00 -5.16 -6.00
N VAL A 103 -9.93 -6.09 -5.75
CA VAL A 103 -9.62 -7.52 -5.72
C VAL A 103 -10.53 -8.30 -6.66
N CYS A 104 -10.01 -9.40 -7.21
CA CYS A 104 -10.77 -10.34 -8.04
C CYS A 104 -10.26 -11.76 -7.85
N ARG A 105 -11.15 -12.76 -8.00
CA ARG A 105 -10.79 -14.17 -7.81
C ARG A 105 -9.87 -14.71 -8.89
N HIS A 106 -10.10 -14.30 -10.13
CA HIS A 106 -9.32 -14.76 -11.27
C HIS A 106 -8.52 -13.61 -11.86
N ARG A 107 -7.37 -13.93 -12.45
CA ARG A 107 -6.59 -12.93 -13.17
C ARG A 107 -7.44 -12.36 -14.31
N PRO A 108 -7.75 -11.05 -14.29
CA PRO A 108 -8.57 -10.45 -15.33
C PRO A 108 -7.81 -10.42 -16.65
N LEU A 109 -8.56 -10.62 -17.73
CA LEU A 109 -8.11 -10.43 -19.12
C LEU A 109 -8.65 -9.10 -19.62
N ASP A 110 -8.00 -8.54 -20.64
CA ASP A 110 -8.45 -7.33 -21.34
C ASP A 110 -8.75 -6.14 -20.41
N SER A 111 -7.86 -5.91 -19.45
CA SER A 111 -7.93 -4.83 -18.47
C SER A 111 -6.94 -3.73 -18.78
N SER A 112 -7.35 -2.47 -18.60
CA SER A 112 -6.45 -1.32 -18.62
C SER A 112 -5.59 -1.19 -17.36
N ILE A 113 -5.86 -2.02 -16.33
CA ILE A 113 -5.06 -2.07 -15.11
C ILE A 113 -3.88 -3.00 -15.34
N LEU A 114 -2.68 -2.45 -15.34
CA LEU A 114 -1.44 -3.19 -15.61
C LEU A 114 -0.94 -3.93 -14.35
N ASN A 115 -1.12 -3.35 -13.17
CA ASN A 115 -0.70 -3.96 -11.92
C ASN A 115 -1.74 -4.96 -11.42
N ILE A 116 -1.54 -6.22 -11.76
CA ILE A 116 -2.37 -7.35 -11.36
C ILE A 116 -1.48 -8.32 -10.61
N LEU A 117 -1.51 -8.27 -9.29
CA LEU A 117 -0.60 -8.95 -8.39
C LEU A 117 -1.28 -10.16 -7.73
N PRO A 118 -0.68 -11.36 -7.76
CA PRO A 118 -1.18 -12.49 -6.99
C PRO A 118 -0.95 -12.23 -5.51
N VAL A 119 -1.99 -12.37 -4.71
CA VAL A 119 -1.97 -12.10 -3.27
C VAL A 119 -2.79 -13.14 -2.51
N SER A 120 -2.56 -13.24 -1.20
CA SER A 120 -3.38 -14.07 -0.32
C SER A 120 -4.10 -13.22 0.71
N VAL A 121 -5.34 -13.54 0.98
CA VAL A 121 -6.14 -12.88 2.03
C VAL A 121 -5.65 -13.33 3.41
N VAL A 122 -5.18 -12.39 4.21
CA VAL A 122 -4.64 -12.67 5.56
C VAL A 122 -5.65 -12.33 6.65
N GLU A 123 -6.38 -11.24 6.45
CA GLU A 123 -7.29 -10.72 7.46
C GLU A 123 -8.40 -9.89 6.81
N ILE A 124 -9.60 -9.93 7.38
CA ILE A 124 -10.76 -9.15 6.93
C ILE A 124 -11.38 -8.50 8.16
N GLU A 125 -11.54 -7.19 8.13
CA GLU A 125 -12.12 -6.42 9.23
C GLU A 125 -13.25 -5.52 8.77
N ASP A 126 -14.29 -5.45 9.59
CA ASP A 126 -15.43 -4.55 9.40
C ASP A 126 -15.05 -3.12 9.81
N THR A 127 -14.97 -2.20 8.85
CA THR A 127 -14.74 -0.78 9.17
C THR A 127 -16.04 -0.03 9.47
N ASN A 128 -17.14 -0.43 8.81
CA ASN A 128 -18.50 0.06 9.07
C ASN A 128 -19.53 -0.86 8.41
N ALA A 129 -20.83 -0.52 8.52
CA ALA A 129 -21.92 -1.34 7.98
C ALA A 129 -21.83 -1.65 6.47
N ALA A 130 -21.13 -0.80 5.69
CA ALA A 130 -21.07 -0.91 4.23
C ALA A 130 -19.71 -1.36 3.68
N ARG A 131 -18.62 -1.21 4.45
CA ARG A 131 -17.24 -1.36 3.96
C ARG A 131 -16.42 -2.27 4.87
N LEU A 132 -15.51 -3.00 4.23
CA LEU A 132 -14.52 -3.86 4.86
C LEU A 132 -13.12 -3.39 4.45
N LEU A 133 -12.17 -3.63 5.33
CA LEU A 133 -10.75 -3.54 5.03
C LEU A 133 -10.17 -4.95 5.00
N VAL A 134 -9.47 -5.27 3.93
CA VAL A 134 -8.86 -6.58 3.69
C VAL A 134 -7.35 -6.42 3.65
N ARG A 135 -6.65 -7.20 4.47
CA ARG A 135 -5.19 -7.29 4.45
C ARG A 135 -4.78 -8.44 3.54
N LEU A 136 -3.89 -8.13 2.61
CA LEU A 136 -3.44 -9.03 1.57
C LEU A 136 -1.93 -9.21 1.68
N SER A 137 -1.41 -10.44 1.68
CA SER A 137 0.03 -10.67 1.60
C SER A 137 0.51 -10.65 0.15
N LEU A 138 1.63 -9.96 -0.07
CA LEU A 138 2.39 -9.92 -1.31
C LEU A 138 3.84 -10.27 -0.97
N GLY A 139 4.22 -11.53 -1.07
CA GLY A 139 5.50 -12.01 -0.56
C GLY A 139 5.60 -11.80 0.96
N SER A 140 6.64 -11.10 1.41
CA SER A 140 6.85 -10.75 2.83
C SER A 140 6.16 -9.44 3.25
N GLN A 141 5.57 -8.72 2.31
CA GLN A 141 4.94 -7.42 2.52
C GLN A 141 3.41 -7.53 2.43
N TYR A 142 2.71 -6.45 2.75
CA TYR A 142 1.26 -6.45 2.81
C TYR A 142 0.67 -5.27 2.05
N LEU A 143 -0.48 -5.52 1.41
CA LEU A 143 -1.37 -4.53 0.84
C LEU A 143 -2.64 -4.43 1.68
N LEU A 144 -3.31 -3.29 1.58
CA LEU A 144 -4.66 -3.10 2.11
C LEU A 144 -5.61 -2.85 0.95
N ALA A 145 -6.78 -3.48 0.98
CA ALA A 145 -7.86 -3.23 0.03
C ALA A 145 -9.13 -2.83 0.79
N ARG A 146 -9.71 -1.69 0.43
CA ARG A 146 -11.01 -1.26 0.97
C ARG A 146 -12.11 -1.62 -0.02
N ILE A 147 -12.93 -2.59 0.34
CA ILE A 147 -14.00 -3.10 -0.50
C ILE A 147 -15.37 -2.91 0.16
N THR A 148 -16.44 -3.06 -0.61
CA THR A 148 -17.79 -3.08 -0.05
C THR A 148 -18.07 -4.44 0.57
N ARG A 149 -18.94 -4.48 1.59
CA ARG A 149 -19.44 -5.74 2.17
C ARG A 149 -20.10 -6.60 1.09
N LYS A 150 -20.85 -5.98 0.18
CA LYS A 150 -21.48 -6.67 -0.95
C LYS A 150 -20.44 -7.37 -1.84
N SER A 151 -19.35 -6.68 -2.18
CA SER A 151 -18.24 -7.28 -2.97
C SER A 151 -17.61 -8.47 -2.26
N CYS A 152 -17.43 -8.39 -0.94
CA CYS A 152 -16.88 -9.50 -0.15
C CYS A 152 -17.79 -10.74 -0.22
N VAL A 153 -19.11 -10.54 -0.10
CA VAL A 153 -20.10 -11.62 -0.19
C VAL A 153 -20.16 -12.21 -1.59
N GLU A 154 -20.24 -11.37 -2.64
CA GLU A 154 -20.32 -11.84 -4.03
C GLU A 154 -19.05 -12.57 -4.49
N LEU A 155 -17.90 -12.16 -3.97
CA LEU A 155 -16.62 -12.84 -4.20
C LEU A 155 -16.44 -14.06 -3.28
N GLU A 156 -17.35 -14.31 -2.33
CA GLU A 156 -17.19 -15.36 -1.30
C GLU A 156 -15.79 -15.32 -0.67
N LEU A 157 -15.34 -14.11 -0.31
CA LEU A 157 -13.97 -13.88 0.10
C LEU A 157 -13.72 -14.39 1.53
N CYS A 158 -12.72 -15.27 1.67
CA CYS A 158 -12.34 -15.87 2.95
C CYS A 158 -10.84 -15.67 3.22
N ILE A 159 -10.47 -15.71 4.51
CA ILE A 159 -9.06 -15.72 4.93
C ILE A 159 -8.42 -17.00 4.38
N GLY A 160 -7.23 -16.86 3.79
CA GLY A 160 -6.49 -17.94 3.13
C GLY A 160 -6.71 -18.02 1.61
N ASP A 161 -7.67 -17.29 1.06
CA ASP A 161 -7.91 -17.26 -0.40
C ASP A 161 -6.70 -16.70 -1.16
N HIS A 162 -6.37 -17.35 -2.28
CA HIS A 162 -5.42 -16.85 -3.26
C HIS A 162 -6.19 -16.13 -4.37
N ILE A 163 -5.96 -14.84 -4.50
CA ILE A 163 -6.70 -13.93 -5.39
C ILE A 163 -5.75 -12.96 -6.09
N TYR A 164 -6.29 -12.01 -6.82
CA TYR A 164 -5.51 -10.95 -7.46
C TYR A 164 -5.91 -9.59 -6.94
N ALA A 165 -4.90 -8.78 -6.60
CA ALA A 165 -5.05 -7.35 -6.34
C ALA A 165 -4.79 -6.56 -7.62
N GLN A 166 -5.64 -5.59 -7.91
CA GLN A 166 -5.52 -4.69 -9.05
C GLN A 166 -5.28 -3.27 -8.56
N ILE A 167 -4.23 -2.63 -9.07
CA ILE A 167 -3.82 -1.28 -8.68
C ILE A 167 -3.56 -0.46 -9.93
N LYS A 168 -4.22 0.70 -10.08
CA LYS A 168 -3.93 1.60 -11.19
C LYS A 168 -2.55 2.25 -11.01
N SER A 169 -1.75 2.28 -12.07
CA SER A 169 -0.40 2.89 -12.04
C SER A 169 -0.43 4.36 -11.64
N ALA A 170 -1.46 5.10 -12.05
CA ALA A 170 -1.65 6.52 -11.72
C ALA A 170 -2.05 6.77 -10.25
N ALA A 171 -2.50 5.73 -9.53
CA ALA A 171 -2.87 5.83 -8.11
C ALA A 171 -1.67 5.71 -7.15
N LEU A 172 -0.49 5.38 -7.69
CA LEU A 172 0.72 5.21 -6.91
C LEU A 172 1.42 6.57 -6.75
N LEU A 173 1.06 7.27 -5.69
CA LEU A 173 1.69 8.53 -5.33
C LEU A 173 3.07 8.23 -4.75
N MET A 174 4.08 8.57 -5.54
CA MET A 174 5.43 8.77 -5.05
C MET A 174 5.68 10.27 -5.13
N GLU A 175 5.57 10.95 -4.00
CA GLU A 175 6.02 12.33 -3.97
C GLU A 175 7.55 12.37 -3.95
N THR A 176 8.08 13.00 -4.97
CA THR A 176 9.48 13.36 -5.06
C THR A 176 9.71 14.59 -4.23
N THR A 177 10.20 14.43 -3.01
CA THR A 177 10.94 15.51 -2.37
C THR A 177 12.34 14.99 -2.09
N ASP A 178 13.24 15.24 -3.02
CA ASP A 178 14.66 15.30 -2.67
C ASP A 178 14.82 16.55 -1.80
N PRO A 179 15.29 16.44 -0.56
CA PRO A 179 15.80 17.60 0.14
C PRO A 179 17.11 17.98 -0.54
N ALA A 180 17.15 19.19 -1.10
CA ALA A 180 18.34 19.82 -1.63
C ALA A 180 19.46 19.90 -0.59
#